data_e2abfcb0f27ecbe7c2ca84bb5b567d6e
#
_entry.id   e2abfcb0f27ecbe7c2ca84bb5b567d6e
#
_cell.length_a   1.000
_cell.length_b   1.000
_cell.length_c   1.000
_cell.angle_alpha   90.00
_cell.angle_beta   90.00
_cell.angle_gamma   90.00
#
_symmetry.space_group_name_H-M   'P 1'
#
loop_
_entity.id
_entity.type
_entity.pdbx_description
1 polymer ?
#
loop_
_entity_poly.entity_id
_entity_poly.type
_entity_poly.pdbx_seq_one_letter_code
_entity_poly.pdbx_strand_id
1 'polypeptide(L)'
;MECLKWISGYFYNEHGTTNSTTNSTTNSTSLTNYYYLSLIFNEDKNAWSIHGLWPQYSLKSYPSYCKNVSFDVNLLDPIINELQNEWYSTEGPDADFWKHEWEKHGSCMFENMNELQYFTKALELFDCIKNNNSLIYKFKKNETQSMIPYDQDFNIIIDLTNNN
;
A
#
# COMPACT_ATOMS: atom_id res chain seq x y z
N MET A 1 10.90 -12.97 7.86
CA MET A 1 10.91 -11.82 6.93
C MET A 1 10.99 -10.55 7.78
N GLU A 2 12.02 -9.72 7.61
CA GLU A 2 12.27 -8.59 8.53
C GLU A 2 11.44 -7.37 8.11
N CYS A 3 10.19 -7.28 8.57
CA CYS A 3 9.38 -6.05 8.45
C CYS A 3 10.01 -4.85 9.18
N LEU A 4 11.01 -5.09 10.03
CA LEU A 4 11.65 -4.08 10.88
C LEU A 4 12.65 -3.17 10.18
N LYS A 5 13.05 -3.42 8.92
CA LYS A 5 13.94 -2.51 8.17
C LYS A 5 13.26 -1.20 7.75
N TRP A 6 11.94 -1.14 7.79
CA TRP A 6 11.14 -0.08 7.21
C TRP A 6 10.63 0.97 8.20
N ILE A 7 10.90 0.79 9.50
CA ILE A 7 10.52 1.75 10.57
C ILE A 7 11.76 2.47 11.13
N SER A 8 12.94 2.32 10.52
CA SER A 8 14.21 2.84 11.08
C SER A 8 14.43 4.36 10.91
N GLY A 9 13.36 5.17 10.95
CA GLY A 9 13.45 6.64 11.04
C GLY A 9 13.22 7.20 12.45
N TYR A 10 12.87 6.39 13.44
CA TYR A 10 12.63 6.85 14.81
C TYR A 10 13.38 5.99 15.82
N PHE A 11 14.71 6.16 15.91
CA PHE A 11 15.40 5.87 17.16
C PHE A 11 15.53 7.17 17.96
N TYR A 12 14.86 7.21 19.11
CA TYR A 12 15.19 8.14 20.17
C TYR A 12 16.66 7.95 20.55
N ASN A 13 17.51 8.91 20.23
CA ASN A 13 18.79 9.07 20.91
C ASN A 13 18.57 10.01 22.08
N GLU A 14 18.51 9.46 23.28
CA GLU A 14 18.85 10.23 24.46
C GLU A 14 20.36 10.47 24.47
N HIS A 15 20.73 11.72 24.64
CA HIS A 15 22.01 12.36 24.90
C HIS A 15 22.75 13.01 23.73
N GLY A 16 22.89 14.34 23.90
CA GLY A 16 24.00 15.09 23.32
C GLY A 16 23.62 16.38 22.61
N THR A 17 23.60 17.47 23.36
CA THR A 17 23.65 18.86 22.89
C THR A 17 24.76 19.11 21.89
N THR A 18 24.42 19.67 20.71
CA THR A 18 25.23 20.75 20.08
C THR A 18 24.38 21.50 19.06
N ASN A 19 24.39 22.83 19.17
CA ASN A 19 23.80 23.81 18.28
C ASN A 19 24.37 23.66 16.86
N SER A 20 23.49 23.53 15.88
CA SER A 20 23.79 23.86 14.50
C SER A 20 22.53 24.40 13.84
N THR A 21 22.57 25.72 13.59
CA THR A 21 21.54 26.44 12.82
C THR A 21 21.66 26.00 11.36
N THR A 22 20.79 25.17 10.88
CA THR A 22 20.65 24.92 9.46
C THR A 22 19.31 25.46 8.98
N ASN A 23 19.36 26.44 8.08
CA ASN A 23 18.23 26.97 7.35
C ASN A 23 17.52 25.82 6.62
N SER A 24 16.37 25.40 7.13
CA SER A 24 15.51 24.48 6.40
C SER A 24 14.75 25.25 5.32
N THR A 25 15.31 25.26 4.12
CA THR A 25 14.54 25.55 2.91
C THR A 25 13.57 24.40 2.73
N THR A 26 12.31 24.63 3.02
CA THR A 26 11.22 23.68 2.74
C THR A 26 11.02 23.61 1.22
N ASN A 27 11.83 22.81 0.55
CA ASN A 27 11.52 22.37 -0.79
C ASN A 27 10.31 21.43 -0.68
N SER A 28 9.13 21.90 -1.01
CA SER A 28 7.96 21.03 -1.23
C SER A 28 8.24 20.25 -2.52
N THR A 29 8.98 19.16 -2.43
CA THR A 29 9.05 18.16 -3.50
C THR A 29 7.66 17.62 -3.66
N SER A 30 7.01 17.93 -4.79
CA SER A 30 5.72 17.33 -5.10
C SER A 30 5.92 15.81 -5.19
N LEU A 31 5.24 15.08 -4.34
CA LEU A 31 5.30 13.61 -4.38
C LEU A 31 4.75 13.11 -5.71
N THR A 32 5.59 12.40 -6.46
CA THR A 32 5.24 11.82 -7.76
C THR A 32 5.65 10.35 -7.81
N ASN A 33 4.84 9.54 -8.50
CA ASN A 33 5.11 8.12 -8.69
C ASN A 33 5.31 7.37 -7.36
N TYR A 34 4.23 7.09 -6.69
CA TYR A 34 4.17 6.35 -5.44
C TYR A 34 3.01 5.34 -5.47
N TYR A 35 2.82 4.57 -4.41
CA TYR A 35 1.74 3.59 -4.31
C TYR A 35 0.87 3.87 -3.10
N TYR A 36 -0.41 3.55 -3.21
CA TYR A 36 -1.27 3.33 -2.05
C TYR A 36 -1.52 1.84 -1.87
N LEU A 37 -1.25 1.30 -0.69
CA LEU A 37 -1.91 0.09 -0.23
C LEU A 37 -3.26 0.54 0.35
N SER A 38 -4.33 0.29 -0.41
CA SER A 38 -5.68 0.58 0.02
C SER A 38 -6.23 -0.59 0.82
N LEU A 39 -6.74 -0.28 2.02
CA LEU A 39 -7.38 -1.24 2.91
C LEU A 39 -8.86 -0.89 3.06
N ILE A 40 -9.68 -1.93 3.24
CA ILE A 40 -11.09 -1.82 3.56
C ILE A 40 -11.37 -2.52 4.89
N PHE A 41 -12.15 -1.87 5.75
CA PHE A 41 -12.59 -2.46 7.01
C PHE A 41 -13.87 -3.27 6.78
N ASN A 42 -13.83 -4.53 7.13
CA ASN A 42 -14.98 -5.41 7.11
C ASN A 42 -15.61 -5.46 8.50
N GLU A 43 -16.82 -4.94 8.64
CA GLU A 43 -17.52 -4.86 9.91
C GLU A 43 -17.91 -6.25 10.45
N ASP A 44 -18.32 -7.16 9.58
CA ASP A 44 -18.73 -8.53 9.97
C ASP A 44 -17.56 -9.34 10.54
N LYS A 45 -16.35 -9.13 9.98
CA LYS A 45 -15.11 -9.79 10.46
C LYS A 45 -14.39 -8.98 11.52
N ASN A 46 -14.78 -7.73 11.73
CA ASN A 46 -14.10 -6.75 12.58
C ASN A 46 -12.59 -6.67 12.26
N ALA A 47 -12.24 -6.63 10.98
CA ALA A 47 -10.87 -6.69 10.49
C ALA A 47 -10.66 -5.87 9.23
N TRP A 48 -9.43 -5.39 9.05
CA TRP A 48 -8.97 -4.80 7.80
C TRP A 48 -8.59 -5.91 6.82
N SER A 49 -8.89 -5.68 5.55
CA SER A 49 -8.44 -6.49 4.42
C SER A 49 -7.89 -5.61 3.31
N ILE A 50 -7.15 -6.21 2.37
CA ILE A 50 -6.64 -5.49 1.22
C ILE A 50 -7.80 -5.18 0.27
N HIS A 51 -7.87 -3.91 -0.18
CA HIS A 51 -8.67 -3.53 -1.34
C HIS A 51 -7.81 -3.60 -2.62
N GLY A 52 -6.60 -3.02 -2.58
CA GLY A 52 -5.70 -3.07 -3.71
C GLY A 52 -4.37 -2.37 -3.46
N LEU A 53 -3.42 -2.55 -4.39
CA LEU A 53 -2.14 -1.83 -4.46
C LEU A 53 -2.16 -0.91 -5.69
N TRP A 54 -2.25 0.40 -5.46
CA TRP A 54 -2.61 1.37 -6.46
C TRP A 54 -1.48 2.35 -6.79
N PRO A 55 -0.88 2.28 -7.98
CA PRO A 55 0.06 3.31 -8.44
C PRO A 55 -0.57 4.68 -8.52
N GLN A 56 0.20 5.72 -8.20
CA GLN A 56 -0.22 7.11 -8.21
C GLN A 56 0.82 7.96 -8.96
N TYR A 57 0.39 8.85 -9.85
CA TYR A 57 1.27 9.88 -10.42
C TYR A 57 1.46 11.05 -9.46
N SER A 58 0.41 11.42 -8.74
CA SER A 58 0.37 12.50 -7.76
C SER A 58 -0.82 12.33 -6.81
N LEU A 59 -1.00 13.23 -5.84
CA LEU A 59 -2.17 13.24 -4.95
C LEU A 59 -3.53 13.37 -5.69
N LYS A 60 -3.52 13.84 -6.95
CA LYS A 60 -4.75 14.11 -7.73
C LYS A 60 -4.88 13.28 -9.00
N SER A 61 -3.90 12.43 -9.31
CA SER A 61 -3.92 11.66 -10.54
C SER A 61 -3.28 10.30 -10.39
N TYR A 62 -3.89 9.30 -10.99
CA TYR A 62 -3.44 7.91 -10.96
C TYR A 62 -3.60 7.28 -12.35
N PRO A 63 -2.73 6.31 -12.70
CA PRO A 63 -2.87 5.50 -13.91
C PRO A 63 -3.93 4.42 -13.71
N SER A 64 -4.57 4.03 -14.81
CA SER A 64 -5.49 2.88 -14.82
C SER A 64 -5.48 2.21 -16.20
N TYR A 65 -5.58 0.87 -16.22
CA TYR A 65 -5.63 0.05 -17.43
C TYR A 65 -4.48 0.36 -18.40
N CYS A 66 -3.24 0.43 -17.88
CA CYS A 66 -2.09 0.93 -18.64
C CYS A 66 -1.60 -0.03 -19.73
N LYS A 67 -1.83 -1.33 -19.55
CA LYS A 67 -1.42 -2.38 -20.48
C LYS A 67 -2.59 -3.34 -20.67
N ASN A 68 -2.70 -3.93 -21.86
CA ASN A 68 -3.60 -5.05 -22.07
C ASN A 68 -2.94 -6.32 -21.47
N VAL A 69 -3.36 -6.69 -20.28
CA VAL A 69 -2.88 -7.86 -19.55
C VAL A 69 -3.98 -8.92 -19.45
N SER A 70 -3.61 -10.18 -19.45
CA SER A 70 -4.51 -11.28 -19.11
C SER A 70 -4.47 -11.51 -17.60
N PHE A 71 -5.55 -12.08 -17.06
CA PHE A 71 -5.62 -12.60 -15.69
C PHE A 71 -5.78 -14.12 -15.74
N ASP A 72 -4.96 -14.84 -15.00
CA ASP A 72 -5.04 -16.29 -14.84
C ASP A 72 -4.97 -16.65 -13.35
N VAL A 73 -6.12 -16.94 -12.75
CA VAL A 73 -6.24 -17.27 -11.32
C VAL A 73 -5.36 -18.46 -10.90
N ASN A 74 -5.01 -19.37 -11.82
CA ASN A 74 -4.16 -20.53 -11.52
C ASN A 74 -2.71 -20.09 -11.21
N LEU A 75 -2.26 -18.93 -11.70
CA LEU A 75 -0.96 -18.38 -11.34
C LEU A 75 -0.88 -17.96 -9.87
N LEU A 76 -2.04 -17.78 -9.22
CA LEU A 76 -2.14 -17.38 -7.81
C LEU A 76 -2.23 -18.57 -6.85
N ASP A 77 -2.24 -19.82 -7.34
CA ASP A 77 -2.28 -21.03 -6.51
C ASP A 77 -1.27 -21.02 -5.35
N PRO A 78 -0.01 -20.54 -5.51
CA PRO A 78 0.95 -20.52 -4.41
C PRO A 78 0.56 -19.63 -3.22
N ILE A 79 -0.32 -18.65 -3.43
CA ILE A 79 -0.74 -17.64 -2.44
C ILE A 79 -2.27 -17.57 -2.28
N ILE A 80 -2.99 -18.55 -2.81
CA ILE A 80 -4.47 -18.49 -2.87
C ILE A 80 -5.11 -18.43 -1.48
N ASN A 81 -4.54 -19.14 -0.50
CA ASN A 81 -5.08 -19.16 0.86
C ASN A 81 -4.92 -17.79 1.54
N GLU A 82 -3.77 -17.14 1.35
CA GLU A 82 -3.51 -15.80 1.86
C GLU A 82 -4.45 -14.78 1.21
N LEU A 83 -4.65 -14.86 -0.10
CA LEU A 83 -5.58 -13.99 -0.83
C LEU A 83 -7.01 -14.14 -0.33
N GLN A 84 -7.51 -15.36 -0.17
CA GLN A 84 -8.86 -15.63 0.35
C GLN A 84 -9.07 -15.13 1.78
N ASN A 85 -8.02 -15.07 2.58
CA ASN A 85 -8.08 -14.58 3.95
C ASN A 85 -7.91 -13.07 4.09
N GLU A 86 -7.07 -12.45 3.26
CA GLU A 86 -6.60 -11.07 3.44
C GLU A 86 -7.02 -10.12 2.31
N TRP A 87 -7.45 -10.66 1.15
CA TRP A 87 -7.88 -9.90 -0.02
C TRP A 87 -9.14 -10.50 -0.67
N TYR A 88 -10.20 -10.56 0.08
CA TYR A 88 -11.46 -11.16 -0.35
C TYR A 88 -12.46 -10.12 -0.82
N SER A 89 -13.39 -10.53 -1.70
CA SER A 89 -14.53 -9.71 -2.13
C SER A 89 -15.69 -9.80 -1.13
N THR A 90 -16.41 -8.70 -0.96
CA THR A 90 -17.67 -8.67 -0.20
C THR A 90 -18.91 -8.72 -1.10
N GLU A 91 -18.74 -8.59 -2.42
CA GLU A 91 -19.86 -8.43 -3.36
C GLU A 91 -19.92 -9.50 -4.47
N GLY A 92 -19.00 -10.47 -4.48
CA GLY A 92 -18.97 -11.47 -5.54
C GLY A 92 -17.75 -12.41 -5.44
N PRO A 93 -17.45 -13.16 -6.51
CA PRO A 93 -16.29 -14.05 -6.52
C PRO A 93 -14.97 -13.29 -6.32
N ASP A 94 -14.09 -13.80 -5.46
CA ASP A 94 -12.77 -13.20 -5.22
C ASP A 94 -11.96 -13.06 -6.53
N ALA A 95 -12.04 -14.06 -7.41
CA ALA A 95 -11.31 -14.05 -8.68
C ALA A 95 -11.71 -12.88 -9.60
N ASP A 96 -12.97 -12.46 -9.59
CA ASP A 96 -13.44 -11.31 -10.38
C ASP A 96 -12.89 -10.01 -9.80
N PHE A 97 -12.81 -9.91 -8.48
CA PHE A 97 -12.22 -8.79 -7.78
C PHE A 97 -10.72 -8.70 -8.04
N TRP A 98 -9.98 -9.80 -7.90
CA TRP A 98 -8.54 -9.83 -8.20
C TRP A 98 -8.25 -9.49 -9.66
N LYS A 99 -9.05 -10.03 -10.59
CA LYS A 99 -8.95 -9.68 -12.01
C LYS A 99 -9.08 -8.18 -12.22
N HIS A 100 -10.10 -7.54 -11.62
CA HIS A 100 -10.29 -6.10 -11.71
C HIS A 100 -9.09 -5.32 -11.18
N GLU A 101 -8.57 -5.68 -10.00
CA GLU A 101 -7.43 -4.99 -9.39
C GLU A 101 -6.14 -5.17 -10.22
N TRP A 102 -5.91 -6.37 -10.78
CA TRP A 102 -4.79 -6.63 -11.67
C TRP A 102 -4.88 -5.82 -12.97
N GLU A 103 -6.00 -5.91 -13.68
CA GLU A 103 -6.18 -5.23 -14.97
C GLU A 103 -6.13 -3.71 -14.82
N LYS A 104 -6.75 -3.16 -13.78
CA LYS A 104 -6.86 -1.72 -13.58
C LYS A 104 -5.59 -1.10 -12.96
N HIS A 105 -5.04 -1.71 -11.95
CA HIS A 105 -3.94 -1.15 -11.14
C HIS A 105 -2.63 -1.90 -11.32
N GLY A 106 -2.65 -3.22 -11.30
CA GLY A 106 -1.46 -4.06 -11.50
C GLY A 106 -0.79 -3.82 -12.84
N SER A 107 -1.58 -3.63 -13.91
CA SER A 107 -1.08 -3.27 -15.25
C SER A 107 -0.31 -1.96 -15.30
N CYS A 108 -0.43 -1.13 -14.25
CA CYS A 108 0.16 0.22 -14.15
C CYS A 108 1.33 0.31 -13.19
N MET A 109 1.77 -0.81 -12.60
CA MET A 109 2.92 -0.79 -11.68
C MET A 109 4.14 -0.17 -12.36
N PHE A 110 4.84 0.73 -11.63
CA PHE A 110 6.04 1.40 -12.14
C PHE A 110 7.19 0.41 -12.33
N GLU A 111 7.24 -0.62 -11.49
CA GLU A 111 8.10 -1.77 -11.70
C GLU A 111 7.43 -2.77 -12.64
N ASN A 112 8.24 -3.51 -13.41
CA ASN A 112 7.72 -4.56 -14.28
C ASN A 112 7.42 -5.83 -13.47
N MET A 113 6.22 -5.89 -12.90
CA MET A 113 5.72 -7.04 -12.16
C MET A 113 4.81 -7.90 -13.01
N ASN A 114 4.91 -9.21 -12.85
CA ASN A 114 3.87 -10.13 -13.32
C ASN A 114 2.74 -10.22 -12.29
N GLU A 115 1.67 -10.92 -12.65
CA GLU A 115 0.46 -11.06 -11.83
C GLU A 115 0.77 -11.60 -10.43
N LEU A 116 1.48 -12.73 -10.33
CA LEU A 116 1.84 -13.32 -9.04
C LEU A 116 2.68 -12.36 -8.18
N GLN A 117 3.64 -11.65 -8.78
CA GLN A 117 4.48 -10.69 -8.06
C GLN A 117 3.67 -9.50 -7.52
N TYR A 118 2.69 -9.00 -8.28
CA TYR A 118 1.81 -7.92 -7.83
C TYR A 118 1.02 -8.29 -6.58
N PHE A 119 0.36 -9.46 -6.61
CA PHE A 119 -0.42 -9.93 -5.47
C PHE A 119 0.45 -10.29 -4.27
N THR A 120 1.58 -10.96 -4.50
CA THR A 120 2.55 -11.27 -3.43
C THR A 120 3.05 -9.99 -2.76
N LYS A 121 3.38 -8.94 -3.54
CA LYS A 121 3.84 -7.66 -3.00
C LYS A 121 2.80 -7.02 -2.10
N ALA A 122 1.54 -6.97 -2.51
CA ALA A 122 0.47 -6.40 -1.69
C ALA A 122 0.26 -7.17 -0.38
N LEU A 123 0.30 -8.51 -0.42
CA LEU A 123 0.24 -9.36 0.77
C LEU A 123 1.42 -9.10 1.73
N GLU A 124 2.65 -9.02 1.20
CA GLU A 124 3.85 -8.69 2.00
C GLU A 124 3.71 -7.35 2.72
N LEU A 125 3.25 -6.31 2.01
CA LEU A 125 3.05 -4.99 2.59
C LEU A 125 1.96 -5.02 3.67
N PHE A 126 0.88 -5.73 3.45
CA PHE A 126 -0.20 -5.86 4.42
C PHE A 126 0.24 -6.65 5.65
N ASP A 127 0.97 -7.75 5.47
CA ASP A 127 1.48 -8.57 6.58
C ASP A 127 2.36 -7.76 7.55
N CYS A 128 3.13 -6.81 7.01
CA CYS A 128 3.95 -5.91 7.82
C CYS A 128 3.15 -4.94 8.68
N ILE A 129 1.93 -4.60 8.30
CA ILE A 129 1.15 -3.53 8.98
C ILE A 129 -0.15 -4.01 9.61
N LYS A 130 -0.68 -5.19 9.26
CA LYS A 130 -2.01 -5.68 9.69
C LYS A 130 -2.22 -5.67 11.21
N ASN A 131 -1.15 -5.80 11.98
CA ASN A 131 -1.18 -5.73 13.46
C ASN A 131 -0.85 -4.34 14.02
N ASN A 132 -0.62 -3.34 13.17
CA ASN A 132 -0.31 -1.97 13.57
C ASN A 132 -1.52 -1.05 13.36
N ASN A 133 -2.51 -1.15 14.21
CA ASN A 133 -3.72 -0.34 14.14
C ASN A 133 -3.40 1.16 14.15
N SER A 134 -2.42 1.61 14.92
CA SER A 134 -2.05 3.03 14.97
C SER A 134 -1.62 3.56 13.60
N LEU A 135 -0.86 2.75 12.84
CA LEU A 135 -0.44 3.11 11.49
C LEU A 135 -1.63 3.12 10.53
N ILE A 136 -2.47 2.08 10.57
CA ILE A 136 -3.66 1.99 9.71
C ILE A 136 -4.60 3.17 9.98
N TYR A 137 -4.85 3.50 11.25
CA TYR A 137 -5.72 4.63 11.62
C TYR A 137 -5.11 6.00 11.26
N LYS A 138 -3.78 6.13 11.25
CA LYS A 138 -3.11 7.37 10.81
C LYS A 138 -3.48 7.75 9.37
N PHE A 139 -3.64 6.76 8.50
CA PHE A 139 -3.94 6.93 7.07
C PHE A 139 -5.41 6.64 6.72
N LYS A 140 -6.28 6.64 7.70
CA LYS A 140 -7.73 6.51 7.50
C LYS A 140 -8.25 7.63 6.61
N LYS A 141 -8.99 7.27 5.57
CA LYS A 141 -9.66 8.20 4.66
C LYS A 141 -11.11 8.44 5.05
N ASN A 142 -11.76 7.39 5.54
CA ASN A 142 -13.13 7.41 6.06
C ASN A 142 -13.31 6.23 7.05
N GLU A 143 -14.55 5.95 7.47
CA GLU A 143 -14.82 4.91 8.48
C GLU A 143 -14.37 3.51 8.06
N THR A 144 -14.45 3.22 6.77
CA THR A 144 -14.19 1.88 6.22
C THR A 144 -12.96 1.78 5.32
N GLN A 145 -12.23 2.88 5.08
CA GLN A 145 -11.07 2.88 4.16
C GLN A 145 -9.84 3.51 4.79
N SER A 146 -8.70 2.87 4.62
CA SER A 146 -7.37 3.42 4.90
C SER A 146 -6.48 3.30 3.67
N MET A 147 -5.63 4.31 3.40
CA MET A 147 -4.77 4.37 2.23
C MET A 147 -3.33 4.66 2.67
N ILE A 148 -2.53 3.61 2.82
CA ILE A 148 -1.15 3.72 3.32
C ILE A 148 -0.22 4.01 2.14
N PRO A 149 0.48 5.16 2.15
CA PRO A 149 1.34 5.56 1.04
C PRO A 149 2.73 4.91 1.15
N TYR A 150 3.21 4.42 0.01
CA TYR A 150 4.54 3.82 -0.14
C TYR A 150 5.28 4.51 -1.29
N ASP A 151 6.58 4.76 -1.11
CA ASP A 151 7.45 5.21 -2.20
C ASP A 151 7.71 4.09 -3.24
N GLN A 152 8.53 4.36 -4.25
CA GLN A 152 8.83 3.36 -5.30
C GLN A 152 9.65 2.17 -4.80
N ASP A 153 10.34 2.30 -3.67
CA ASP A 153 11.08 1.23 -3.00
C ASP A 153 10.21 0.51 -1.95
N PHE A 154 8.91 0.81 -1.92
CA PHE A 154 7.94 0.30 -0.95
C PHE A 154 8.22 0.65 0.51
N ASN A 155 8.85 1.82 0.77
CA ASN A 155 8.92 2.40 2.11
C ASN A 155 7.68 3.22 2.41
N ILE A 156 7.18 3.17 3.65
CA ILE A 156 6.03 3.98 4.07
C ILE A 156 6.40 5.46 4.10
N ILE A 157 5.58 6.30 3.45
CA ILE A 157 5.74 7.75 3.45
C ILE A 157 4.97 8.34 4.63
N ILE A 158 5.64 8.49 5.77
CA ILE A 158 5.00 8.89 7.04
C ILE A 158 4.42 10.31 6.99
N ASP A 159 5.06 11.22 6.26
CA ASP A 159 4.69 12.64 6.23
C ASP A 159 3.67 12.99 5.13
N LEU A 160 3.16 11.98 4.42
CA LEU A 160 2.04 12.16 3.52
C LEU A 160 0.74 12.28 4.33
N THR A 161 0.68 13.26 5.22
CA THR A 161 -0.58 13.63 5.86
C THR A 161 -1.43 14.36 4.83
N ASN A 162 -2.66 13.90 4.67
CA ASN A 162 -3.67 14.57 3.85
C ASN A 162 -3.78 16.03 4.28
N ASN A 163 -3.11 16.94 3.56
CA ASN A 163 -3.48 18.34 3.57
C ASN A 163 -4.81 18.45 2.79
N ASN A 164 -5.90 18.19 3.51
CA ASN A 164 -7.24 18.58 3.08
C ASN A 164 -7.46 20.05 3.43
#